data_fb923fd44d54be83aa0fe38924cd6fc6
#
_entry.id   fb923fd44d54be83aa0fe38924cd6fc6
#
_cell.length_a   1.000
_cell.length_b   1.000
_cell.length_c   1.000
_cell.angle_alpha   90.00
_cell.angle_beta   90.00
_cell.angle_gamma   90.00
#
_symmetry.space_group_name_H-M   'P 1'
#
loop_
_entity.id
_entity.type
_entity.pdbx_description
1 polymer ?
#
loop_
_entity_poly.entity_id
_entity_poly.type
_entity_poly.pdbx_seq_one_letter_code
_entity_poly.pdbx_strand_id
1 'polypeptide(L)'
;MKKHSNKALAIVIIFSLFVSTFPNISGTSYSDIQIDGNLSDWDSSDFLGQRNGAGFALTWSEDNLYFYWNGTDFYNDIEGADIFLYFSTSNSGSNLSKSWNFVEHNLPFSANYGLSIEDSNYYEFVEWNGSSWNVIESEDIELYIGWSGNKASEIKLPLSYLGNPSNISLMAWAQWQHEANVWSSFPMLNSASETGAEYFTHYYSTALEEDISSSEIQILSNSLKLDDAINLAIIFHQHQPYYSSCLA
;
A
#
# COMPACT_ATOMS: atom_id res chain seq x y z
N MET A 1 -5.16 26.94 66.23
CA MET A 1 -4.31 26.41 65.14
C MET A 1 -5.11 25.37 64.40
N LYS A 2 -5.62 25.67 63.18
CA LYS A 2 -6.35 24.69 62.34
C LYS A 2 -5.34 24.13 61.34
N LYS A 3 -5.14 22.82 61.41
CA LYS A 3 -4.30 22.03 60.53
C LYS A 3 -5.03 21.82 59.19
N HIS A 4 -4.59 22.46 58.13
CA HIS A 4 -5.08 22.17 56.78
C HIS A 4 -4.40 20.91 56.29
N SER A 5 -5.19 19.89 56.04
CA SER A 5 -4.77 18.65 55.38
C SER A 5 -4.86 18.85 53.88
N ASN A 6 -3.72 18.93 53.21
CA ASN A 6 -3.63 18.90 51.74
C ASN A 6 -3.84 17.46 51.27
N LYS A 7 -4.98 17.19 50.71
CA LYS A 7 -5.23 15.93 50.00
C LYS A 7 -4.65 16.11 48.59
N ALA A 8 -3.55 15.44 48.32
CA ALA A 8 -3.03 15.30 46.95
C ALA A 8 -3.97 14.39 46.15
N LEU A 9 -4.54 14.92 45.09
CA LEU A 9 -5.35 14.16 44.13
C LEU A 9 -4.39 13.50 43.17
N ALA A 10 -4.21 12.19 43.29
CA ALA A 10 -3.46 11.40 42.31
C ALA A 10 -4.37 11.14 41.09
N ILE A 11 -4.05 11.77 39.98
CA ILE A 11 -4.69 11.49 38.68
C ILE A 11 -3.96 10.28 38.08
N VAL A 12 -4.63 9.13 38.09
CA VAL A 12 -4.17 7.93 37.36
C VAL A 12 -4.63 8.07 35.91
N ILE A 13 -3.73 8.37 35.02
CA ILE A 13 -3.99 8.36 33.58
C ILE A 13 -3.82 6.91 33.13
N ILE A 14 -4.92 6.22 32.87
CA ILE A 14 -4.91 4.91 32.24
C ILE A 14 -4.74 5.13 30.74
N PHE A 15 -3.53 4.94 30.24
CA PHE A 15 -3.29 4.77 28.82
C PHE A 15 -3.83 3.39 28.42
N SER A 16 -5.04 3.33 27.87
CA SER A 16 -5.46 2.17 27.13
C SER A 16 -4.70 2.15 25.81
N LEU A 17 -3.67 1.31 25.72
CA LEU A 17 -3.10 0.92 24.45
C LEU A 17 -4.22 0.21 23.66
N PHE A 18 -4.79 0.90 22.69
CA PHE A 18 -5.51 0.22 21.63
C PHE A 18 -4.47 -0.53 20.79
N VAL A 19 -4.21 -1.77 21.15
CA VAL A 19 -3.62 -2.71 20.22
C VAL A 19 -4.72 -3.01 19.22
N SER A 20 -4.69 -2.31 18.08
CA SER A 20 -5.47 -2.71 16.92
C SER A 20 -4.94 -4.08 16.51
N THR A 21 -5.65 -5.14 16.84
CA THR A 21 -5.41 -6.46 16.27
C THR A 21 -5.79 -6.35 14.80
N PHE A 22 -4.79 -6.12 13.95
CA PHE A 22 -4.96 -6.30 12.51
C PHE A 22 -5.31 -7.78 12.30
N PRO A 23 -6.23 -8.08 11.37
CA PRO A 23 -6.48 -9.48 11.03
C PRO A 23 -5.15 -10.10 10.60
N ASN A 24 -4.78 -11.22 11.21
CA ASN A 24 -3.66 -12.01 10.72
C ASN A 24 -3.98 -12.40 9.29
N ILE A 25 -3.22 -11.86 8.36
CA ILE A 25 -3.28 -12.29 6.97
C ILE A 25 -2.54 -13.61 6.97
N SER A 26 -3.24 -14.69 6.61
CA SER A 26 -2.61 -16.00 6.43
C SER A 26 -1.46 -15.86 5.46
N GLY A 27 -0.32 -16.45 5.77
CA GLY A 27 0.85 -16.39 4.88
C GLY A 27 0.50 -16.92 3.48
N THR A 28 1.17 -16.38 2.49
CA THR A 28 1.03 -16.81 1.11
C THR A 28 1.67 -18.19 0.90
N SER A 29 1.17 -18.94 -0.06
CA SER A 29 1.78 -20.21 -0.43
C SER A 29 2.98 -19.96 -1.36
N TYR A 30 4.03 -20.77 -1.23
CA TYR A 30 5.13 -20.83 -2.17
C TYR A 30 4.72 -21.69 -3.37
N SER A 31 4.37 -21.09 -4.49
CA SER A 31 3.83 -21.81 -5.64
C SER A 31 4.13 -21.12 -6.97
N ASP A 32 4.20 -21.93 -8.03
CA ASP A 32 4.21 -21.42 -9.39
C ASP A 32 2.78 -21.24 -9.89
N ILE A 33 2.48 -20.07 -10.43
CA ILE A 33 1.19 -19.69 -11.01
C ILE A 33 1.29 -19.67 -12.52
N GLN A 34 0.31 -20.23 -13.21
CA GLN A 34 0.15 -20.08 -14.66
C GLN A 34 -0.59 -18.77 -14.96
N ILE A 35 -0.07 -17.98 -15.87
CA ILE A 35 -0.65 -16.69 -16.25
C ILE A 35 -1.69 -16.93 -17.35
N ASP A 36 -2.90 -17.36 -16.97
CA ASP A 36 -3.96 -17.77 -17.91
C ASP A 36 -5.35 -17.18 -17.59
N GLY A 37 -5.46 -16.39 -16.54
CA GLY A 37 -6.72 -15.79 -16.09
C GLY A 37 -7.60 -16.74 -15.28
N ASN A 38 -7.07 -17.87 -14.84
CA ASN A 38 -7.79 -18.89 -14.08
C ASN A 38 -7.25 -18.95 -12.64
N LEU A 39 -8.14 -18.83 -11.67
CA LEU A 39 -7.78 -18.80 -10.24
C LEU A 39 -7.53 -20.18 -9.63
N SER A 40 -7.56 -21.25 -10.39
CA SER A 40 -7.52 -22.60 -9.82
C SER A 40 -6.18 -22.98 -9.17
N ASP A 41 -5.12 -22.27 -9.49
CA ASP A 41 -3.76 -22.44 -8.96
C ASP A 41 -3.39 -21.45 -7.85
N TRP A 42 -4.29 -20.49 -7.55
CA TRP A 42 -4.15 -19.62 -6.40
C TRP A 42 -4.74 -20.24 -5.13
N ASP A 43 -3.98 -20.22 -4.05
CA ASP A 43 -4.48 -20.63 -2.73
C ASP A 43 -5.27 -19.48 -2.07
N SER A 44 -6.23 -19.82 -1.24
CA SER A 44 -7.00 -18.83 -0.49
C SER A 44 -6.15 -17.98 0.46
N SER A 45 -4.99 -18.47 0.88
CA SER A 45 -4.01 -17.75 1.69
C SER A 45 -3.25 -16.66 0.92
N ASP A 46 -3.22 -16.73 -0.40
CA ASP A 46 -2.55 -15.74 -1.24
C ASP A 46 -3.32 -14.42 -1.32
N PHE A 47 -4.63 -14.45 -0.99
CA PHE A 47 -5.49 -13.27 -1.07
C PHE A 47 -5.26 -12.32 0.11
N LEU A 48 -4.84 -11.10 -0.19
CA LEU A 48 -4.45 -10.08 0.78
C LEU A 48 -5.58 -9.10 1.13
N GLY A 49 -6.62 -9.04 0.32
CA GLY A 49 -7.74 -8.17 0.62
C GLY A 49 -8.62 -7.84 -0.57
N GLN A 50 -9.70 -7.11 -0.27
CA GLN A 50 -10.70 -6.67 -1.24
C GLN A 50 -11.17 -5.25 -0.94
N ARG A 51 -11.27 -4.41 -1.96
CA ARG A 51 -11.77 -3.04 -1.83
C ARG A 51 -12.47 -2.59 -3.12
N ASN A 52 -13.62 -1.94 -2.98
CA ASN A 52 -14.42 -1.43 -4.11
C ASN A 52 -14.70 -2.48 -5.20
N GLY A 53 -14.86 -3.74 -4.78
CA GLY A 53 -15.05 -4.85 -5.72
C GLY A 53 -13.75 -5.38 -6.35
N ALA A 54 -12.60 -4.78 -6.07
CA ALA A 54 -11.30 -5.31 -6.48
C ALA A 54 -10.69 -6.18 -5.38
N GLY A 55 -10.15 -7.33 -5.76
CA GLY A 55 -9.37 -8.22 -4.91
C GLY A 55 -7.90 -8.19 -5.32
N PHE A 56 -7.01 -8.44 -4.38
CA PHE A 56 -5.58 -8.49 -4.60
C PHE A 56 -4.97 -9.72 -3.93
N ALA A 57 -4.14 -10.44 -4.66
CA ALA A 57 -3.39 -11.57 -4.13
C ALA A 57 -1.91 -11.46 -4.53
N LEU A 58 -1.07 -12.10 -3.73
CA LEU A 58 0.37 -12.18 -3.91
C LEU A 58 0.86 -13.55 -3.50
N THR A 59 1.66 -14.16 -4.34
CA THR A 59 2.47 -15.33 -3.99
C THR A 59 3.81 -15.26 -4.70
N TRP A 60 4.72 -16.21 -4.44
CA TRP A 60 6.02 -16.26 -5.09
C TRP A 60 6.52 -17.69 -5.20
N SER A 61 7.46 -17.89 -6.11
CA SER A 61 8.29 -19.08 -6.22
C SER A 61 9.78 -18.70 -6.05
N GLU A 62 10.68 -19.63 -6.29
CA GLU A 62 12.13 -19.39 -6.22
C GLU A 62 12.57 -18.22 -7.13
N ASP A 63 11.95 -18.12 -8.32
CA ASP A 63 12.39 -17.19 -9.36
C ASP A 63 11.42 -16.05 -9.65
N ASN A 64 10.18 -16.12 -9.18
CA ASN A 64 9.13 -15.20 -9.63
C ASN A 64 8.24 -14.72 -8.50
N LEU A 65 7.74 -13.48 -8.65
CA LEU A 65 6.58 -12.95 -7.93
C LEU A 65 5.36 -13.06 -8.81
N TYR A 66 4.22 -13.38 -8.20
CA TYR A 66 2.93 -13.47 -8.87
C TYR A 66 1.92 -12.58 -8.18
N PHE A 67 1.22 -11.80 -8.97
CA PHE A 67 0.17 -10.91 -8.50
C PHE A 67 -1.14 -11.25 -9.20
N TYR A 68 -2.20 -11.16 -8.45
CA TYR A 68 -3.55 -11.25 -8.96
C TYR A 68 -4.32 -10.01 -8.61
N TRP A 69 -5.03 -9.48 -9.60
CA TRP A 69 -5.95 -8.38 -9.43
C TRP A 69 -7.30 -8.75 -10.04
N ASN A 70 -8.37 -8.62 -9.25
CA ASN A 70 -9.73 -8.92 -9.68
C ASN A 70 -10.62 -7.68 -9.57
N GLY A 71 -11.60 -7.58 -10.46
CA GLY A 71 -12.65 -6.59 -10.39
C GLY A 71 -12.38 -5.30 -11.15
N THR A 72 -11.23 -5.17 -11.80
CA THR A 72 -10.92 -4.03 -12.64
C THR A 72 -11.20 -4.40 -14.09
N ASP A 73 -12.08 -3.65 -14.74
CA ASP A 73 -12.31 -3.77 -16.17
C ASP A 73 -11.22 -2.97 -16.89
N PHE A 74 -10.30 -3.66 -17.53
CA PHE A 74 -9.34 -3.05 -18.45
C PHE A 74 -9.97 -3.01 -19.83
N TYR A 75 -10.05 -1.84 -20.41
CA TYR A 75 -10.41 -1.68 -21.80
C TYR A 75 -9.13 -1.46 -22.59
N ASN A 76 -9.03 -2.10 -23.75
CA ASN A 76 -7.89 -1.95 -24.66
C ASN A 76 -7.74 -0.53 -25.22
N ASP A 77 -8.47 0.44 -24.72
CA ASP A 77 -8.43 1.83 -25.16
C ASP A 77 -8.92 2.77 -24.06
N ILE A 78 -8.33 3.90 -24.01
CA ILE A 78 -8.71 5.26 -23.58
C ILE A 78 -9.65 5.40 -22.34
N GLU A 79 -10.43 4.40 -21.93
CA GLU A 79 -11.39 4.47 -20.81
C GLU A 79 -11.17 3.43 -19.70
N GLY A 80 -10.00 2.80 -19.66
CA GLY A 80 -9.68 1.75 -18.70
C GLY A 80 -9.13 2.25 -17.38
N ALA A 81 -8.88 1.33 -16.49
CA ALA A 81 -8.12 1.55 -15.27
C ALA A 81 -6.73 0.90 -15.42
N ASP A 82 -5.70 1.65 -15.09
CA ASP A 82 -4.33 1.18 -15.07
C ASP A 82 -4.00 0.56 -13.71
N ILE A 83 -3.16 -0.47 -13.69
CA ILE A 83 -2.62 -1.08 -12.47
C ILE A 83 -1.20 -0.60 -12.24
N PHE A 84 -0.89 -0.34 -10.98
CA PHE A 84 0.44 0.06 -10.54
C PHE A 84 0.89 -0.81 -9.38
N LEU A 85 2.15 -1.25 -9.45
CA LEU A 85 2.85 -1.98 -8.41
C LEU A 85 4.18 -1.28 -8.17
N TYR A 86 4.48 -0.94 -6.92
CA TYR A 86 5.75 -0.34 -6.55
C TYR A 86 6.42 -1.16 -5.47
N PHE A 87 7.75 -1.28 -5.60
CA PHE A 87 8.56 -2.20 -4.80
C PHE A 87 9.73 -1.48 -4.17
N SER A 88 10.05 -1.90 -2.94
CA SER A 88 11.31 -1.58 -2.28
C SER A 88 12.03 -2.87 -1.89
N THR A 89 13.25 -3.02 -2.36
CA THR A 89 14.16 -4.13 -2.05
C THR A 89 15.41 -3.64 -1.33
N SER A 90 15.55 -2.33 -1.15
CA SER A 90 16.67 -1.65 -0.50
C SER A 90 16.22 -0.36 0.18
N ASN A 91 17.11 0.26 0.94
CA ASN A 91 16.83 1.52 1.63
C ASN A 91 16.98 2.77 0.72
N SER A 92 17.30 2.58 -0.56
CA SER A 92 17.45 3.67 -1.53
C SER A 92 16.30 3.62 -2.54
N GLY A 93 15.71 4.77 -2.86
CA GLY A 93 14.59 4.82 -3.79
C GLY A 93 13.94 6.19 -3.82
N SER A 94 12.83 6.28 -4.52
CA SER A 94 11.97 7.47 -4.59
C SER A 94 10.75 7.30 -3.70
N ASN A 95 10.36 8.35 -3.00
CA ASN A 95 9.08 8.42 -2.29
C ASN A 95 7.95 8.97 -3.19
N LEU A 96 8.25 9.20 -4.48
CA LEU A 96 7.27 9.57 -5.50
C LEU A 96 7.24 8.47 -6.56
N SER A 97 6.05 8.12 -7.01
CA SER A 97 5.89 7.25 -8.17
C SER A 97 6.43 7.91 -9.44
N LYS A 98 6.68 7.13 -10.49
CA LYS A 98 6.86 7.70 -11.83
C LYS A 98 5.58 8.45 -12.22
N SER A 99 5.74 9.58 -12.89
CA SER A 99 4.60 10.31 -13.43
C SER A 99 3.87 9.48 -14.47
N TRP A 100 2.57 9.31 -14.26
CA TRP A 100 1.65 8.67 -15.20
C TRP A 100 0.44 9.57 -15.37
N ASN A 101 0.12 9.92 -16.60
CA ASN A 101 -0.94 10.90 -16.91
C ASN A 101 -0.79 12.22 -16.11
N PHE A 102 0.47 12.70 -16.00
CA PHE A 102 0.86 13.94 -15.29
C PHE A 102 0.64 13.91 -13.77
N VAL A 103 0.41 12.75 -13.18
CA VAL A 103 0.28 12.61 -11.72
C VAL A 103 1.39 11.72 -11.17
N GLU A 104 1.92 12.13 -10.03
CA GLU A 104 2.85 11.39 -9.20
C GLU A 104 2.20 11.21 -7.83
N HIS A 105 2.22 9.97 -7.32
CA HIS A 105 1.69 9.66 -6.01
C HIS A 105 2.81 9.57 -4.98
N ASN A 106 2.53 9.97 -3.74
CA ASN A 106 3.46 9.81 -2.64
C ASN A 106 3.41 8.37 -2.12
N LEU A 107 4.55 7.70 -2.17
CA LEU A 107 4.69 6.31 -1.74
C LEU A 107 5.02 6.24 -0.24
N PRO A 108 4.57 5.20 0.48
CA PRO A 108 4.80 5.05 1.91
C PRO A 108 6.21 4.56 2.24
N PHE A 109 7.01 4.25 1.25
CA PHE A 109 8.41 3.79 1.35
C PHE A 109 9.22 4.34 0.17
N SER A 110 10.54 4.22 0.27
CA SER A 110 11.44 4.56 -0.84
C SER A 110 11.46 3.40 -1.84
N ALA A 111 10.71 3.53 -2.94
CA ALA A 111 10.62 2.52 -3.97
C ALA A 111 11.81 2.58 -4.93
N ASN A 112 12.37 1.43 -5.26
CA ASN A 112 13.40 1.32 -6.30
C ASN A 112 12.90 0.75 -7.61
N TYR A 113 11.76 0.08 -7.62
CA TYR A 113 11.15 -0.45 -8.83
C TYR A 113 9.67 -0.11 -8.89
N GLY A 114 9.14 -0.03 -10.09
CA GLY A 114 7.73 0.17 -10.36
C GLY A 114 7.29 -0.54 -11.63
N LEU A 115 6.07 -1.05 -11.63
CA LEU A 115 5.41 -1.64 -12.79
C LEU A 115 4.08 -0.91 -12.98
N SER A 116 3.91 -0.29 -14.13
CA SER A 116 2.68 0.39 -14.56
C SER A 116 2.09 -0.38 -15.74
N ILE A 117 0.85 -0.78 -15.66
CA ILE A 117 0.18 -1.62 -16.66
C ILE A 117 -1.09 -0.92 -17.11
N GLU A 118 -1.17 -0.61 -18.40
CA GLU A 118 -2.37 -0.11 -19.06
C GLU A 118 -3.22 -1.28 -19.59
N ASP A 119 -2.58 -2.18 -20.32
CA ASP A 119 -3.19 -3.40 -20.85
C ASP A 119 -2.12 -4.50 -21.08
N SER A 120 -2.50 -5.61 -21.71
CA SER A 120 -1.57 -6.71 -22.01
C SER A 120 -0.49 -6.36 -23.07
N ASN A 121 -0.64 -5.24 -23.78
CA ASN A 121 0.28 -4.83 -24.84
C ASN A 121 1.10 -3.61 -24.44
N TYR A 122 0.68 -2.89 -23.41
CA TYR A 122 1.37 -1.69 -22.94
C TYR A 122 1.55 -1.70 -21.43
N TYR A 123 2.79 -1.86 -21.02
CA TYR A 123 3.25 -1.72 -19.65
C TYR A 123 4.66 -1.12 -19.63
N GLU A 124 5.03 -0.55 -18.50
CA GLU A 124 6.38 -0.06 -18.26
C GLU A 124 6.89 -0.61 -16.94
N PHE A 125 8.06 -1.25 -16.99
CA PHE A 125 8.82 -1.57 -15.79
C PHE A 125 9.93 -0.55 -15.61
N VAL A 126 10.05 0.02 -14.42
CA VAL A 126 10.94 1.15 -14.15
C VAL A 126 11.82 0.90 -12.94
N GLU A 127 13.03 1.41 -13.00
CA GLU A 127 14.00 1.41 -11.92
C GLU A 127 14.39 2.85 -11.55
N TRP A 128 14.54 3.10 -10.24
CA TRP A 128 15.05 4.36 -9.73
C TRP A 128 16.59 4.38 -9.74
N ASN A 129 17.19 5.29 -10.52
CA ASN A 129 18.65 5.38 -10.67
C ASN A 129 19.34 6.30 -9.63
N GLY A 130 18.61 6.77 -8.62
CA GLY A 130 19.08 7.74 -7.63
C GLY A 130 18.64 9.18 -7.90
N SER A 131 18.09 9.48 -9.08
CA SER A 131 17.63 10.81 -9.46
C SER A 131 16.35 10.83 -10.30
N SER A 132 16.08 9.77 -11.04
CA SER A 132 14.92 9.65 -11.92
C SER A 132 14.51 8.20 -12.10
N TRP A 133 13.27 8.00 -12.52
CA TRP A 133 12.76 6.73 -12.98
C TRP A 133 13.20 6.47 -14.42
N ASN A 134 13.85 5.34 -14.67
CA ASN A 134 14.23 4.88 -15.99
C ASN A 134 13.41 3.65 -16.36
N VAL A 135 12.85 3.64 -17.56
CA VAL A 135 12.25 2.44 -18.12
C VAL A 135 13.36 1.44 -18.44
N ILE A 136 13.18 0.20 -18.01
CA ILE A 136 14.10 -0.90 -18.32
C ILE A 136 13.38 -1.98 -19.12
N GLU A 137 14.12 -2.64 -20.01
CA GLU A 137 13.60 -3.76 -20.78
C GLU A 137 13.18 -4.92 -19.86
N SER A 138 12.02 -5.50 -20.13
CA SER A 138 11.39 -6.48 -19.23
C SER A 138 10.55 -7.50 -20.00
N GLU A 139 11.14 -8.10 -21.04
CA GLU A 139 10.44 -9.04 -21.94
C GLU A 139 9.92 -10.31 -21.26
N ASP A 140 10.49 -10.67 -20.08
CA ASP A 140 10.09 -11.87 -19.34
C ASP A 140 8.94 -11.64 -18.33
N ILE A 141 8.38 -10.42 -18.27
CA ILE A 141 7.15 -10.16 -17.51
C ILE A 141 5.99 -10.74 -18.31
N GLU A 142 5.26 -11.67 -17.69
CA GLU A 142 4.06 -12.24 -18.28
C GLU A 142 2.81 -11.60 -17.70
N LEU A 143 1.86 -11.25 -18.55
CA LEU A 143 0.62 -10.57 -18.18
C LEU A 143 -0.58 -11.26 -18.81
N TYR A 144 -1.59 -11.50 -18.00
CA TYR A 144 -2.96 -11.75 -18.44
C TYR A 144 -3.83 -10.63 -17.89
N ILE A 145 -4.43 -9.84 -18.74
CA ILE A 145 -5.30 -8.75 -18.33
C ILE A 145 -6.74 -9.10 -18.69
N GLY A 146 -7.53 -9.29 -17.66
CA GLY A 146 -8.93 -9.68 -17.79
C GLY A 146 -9.79 -8.51 -18.23
N TRP A 147 -10.70 -8.78 -19.17
CA TRP A 147 -11.68 -7.80 -19.66
C TRP A 147 -13.02 -8.46 -19.99
N SER A 148 -14.08 -7.68 -20.11
CA SER A 148 -15.38 -8.09 -20.67
C SER A 148 -15.96 -9.42 -20.12
N GLY A 149 -15.98 -9.59 -18.81
CA GLY A 149 -16.61 -10.76 -18.16
C GLY A 149 -15.64 -11.62 -17.35
N ASN A 150 -14.38 -11.73 -17.74
CA ASN A 150 -13.32 -12.20 -16.88
C ASN A 150 -12.53 -10.98 -16.36
N LYS A 151 -12.71 -10.66 -15.08
CA LYS A 151 -12.07 -9.49 -14.43
C LYS A 151 -10.79 -9.88 -13.68
N ALA A 152 -10.28 -11.05 -13.93
CA ALA A 152 -9.03 -11.54 -13.36
C ALA A 152 -7.86 -11.03 -14.19
N SER A 153 -6.91 -10.38 -13.54
CA SER A 153 -5.62 -10.02 -14.15
C SER A 153 -4.52 -10.69 -13.36
N GLU A 154 -3.59 -11.30 -14.05
CA GLU A 154 -2.46 -12.02 -13.46
C GLU A 154 -1.16 -11.47 -14.01
N ILE A 155 -0.18 -11.36 -13.15
CA ILE A 155 1.11 -10.76 -13.44
C ILE A 155 2.18 -11.66 -12.87
N LYS A 156 3.13 -12.06 -13.70
CA LYS A 156 4.36 -12.73 -13.29
C LYS A 156 5.53 -11.79 -13.49
N LEU A 157 6.26 -11.55 -12.42
CA LEU A 157 7.45 -10.69 -12.40
C LEU A 157 8.65 -11.49 -11.94
N PRO A 158 9.66 -11.73 -12.81
CA PRO A 158 10.89 -12.38 -12.40
C PRO A 158 11.61 -11.64 -11.28
N LEU A 159 12.01 -12.35 -10.22
CA LEU A 159 12.74 -11.78 -9.08
C LEU A 159 14.09 -11.18 -9.49
N SER A 160 14.68 -11.67 -10.58
CA SER A 160 15.91 -11.14 -11.15
C SER A 160 15.82 -9.66 -11.53
N TYR A 161 14.64 -9.20 -11.96
CA TYR A 161 14.41 -7.77 -12.25
C TYR A 161 14.42 -6.90 -11.00
N LEU A 162 14.14 -7.49 -9.83
CA LEU A 162 14.20 -6.83 -8.53
C LEU A 162 15.53 -7.03 -7.80
N GLY A 163 16.52 -7.65 -8.46
CA GLY A 163 17.84 -7.97 -7.89
C GLY A 163 17.84 -9.18 -6.96
N ASN A 164 16.90 -10.13 -7.11
CA ASN A 164 16.74 -11.33 -6.30
C ASN A 164 16.71 -11.02 -4.79
N PRO A 165 15.78 -10.20 -4.33
CA PRO A 165 15.75 -9.81 -2.93
C PRO A 165 15.27 -10.95 -2.03
N SER A 166 15.78 -11.01 -0.81
CA SER A 166 15.23 -11.90 0.23
C SER A 166 14.03 -11.30 0.97
N ASN A 167 13.84 -10.00 0.85
CA ASN A 167 12.74 -9.26 1.46
C ASN A 167 12.23 -8.22 0.49
N ILE A 168 10.94 -7.98 0.52
CA ILE A 168 10.28 -6.99 -0.33
C ILE A 168 9.27 -6.18 0.46
N SER A 169 9.22 -4.89 0.16
CA SER A 169 8.08 -4.04 0.52
C SER A 169 7.35 -3.67 -0.75
N LEU A 170 6.03 -3.70 -0.73
CA LEU A 170 5.24 -3.40 -1.91
C LEU A 170 3.91 -2.75 -1.58
N MET A 171 3.39 -2.03 -2.54
CA MET A 171 2.01 -1.59 -2.60
C MET A 171 1.50 -1.62 -4.03
N ALA A 172 0.17 -1.63 -4.18
CA ALA A 172 -0.48 -1.60 -5.47
C ALA A 172 -1.69 -0.67 -5.46
N TRP A 173 -2.03 -0.13 -6.62
CA TRP A 173 -3.28 0.62 -6.80
C TRP A 173 -3.79 0.50 -8.23
N ALA A 174 -5.08 0.76 -8.41
CA ALA A 174 -5.69 0.97 -9.71
C ALA A 174 -6.15 2.42 -9.83
N GLN A 175 -5.93 3.00 -11.00
CA GLN A 175 -6.21 4.40 -11.31
C GLN A 175 -6.92 4.49 -12.65
N TRP A 176 -7.91 5.38 -12.75
CA TRP A 176 -8.51 5.68 -14.03
C TRP A 176 -7.52 6.38 -14.96
N GLN A 177 -7.45 5.89 -16.18
CA GLN A 177 -6.43 6.30 -17.15
C GLN A 177 -6.40 7.82 -17.41
N HIS A 178 -7.54 8.46 -17.52
CA HIS A 178 -7.61 9.88 -17.87
C HIS A 178 -7.72 10.84 -16.70
N GLU A 179 -8.19 10.38 -15.55
CA GLU A 179 -8.54 11.26 -14.45
C GLU A 179 -7.58 11.18 -13.27
N ALA A 180 -6.61 10.29 -13.35
CA ALA A 180 -5.65 10.01 -12.27
C ALA A 180 -6.31 9.70 -10.91
N ASN A 181 -7.58 9.33 -10.91
CA ASN A 181 -8.33 8.98 -9.72
C ASN A 181 -7.97 7.58 -9.28
N VAL A 182 -7.42 7.44 -8.09
CA VAL A 182 -7.15 6.13 -7.49
C VAL A 182 -8.46 5.50 -7.09
N TRP A 183 -8.82 4.42 -7.77
CA TRP A 183 -10.06 3.70 -7.54
C TRP A 183 -9.96 2.69 -6.39
N SER A 184 -8.87 1.96 -6.34
CA SER A 184 -8.56 1.07 -5.23
C SER A 184 -7.07 0.99 -4.98
N SER A 185 -6.69 0.66 -3.75
CA SER A 185 -5.29 0.55 -3.34
C SER A 185 -5.12 -0.57 -2.33
N PHE A 186 -3.97 -1.21 -2.35
CA PHE A 186 -3.57 -2.26 -1.44
C PHE A 186 -2.21 -1.93 -0.82
N PRO A 187 -2.05 -2.00 0.51
CA PRO A 187 -3.07 -2.39 1.50
C PRO A 187 -4.31 -1.49 1.50
N MET A 188 -5.46 -2.08 1.84
CA MET A 188 -6.77 -1.40 1.85
C MET A 188 -6.86 -0.22 2.84
N LEU A 189 -5.91 -0.10 3.76
CA LEU A 189 -5.84 0.99 4.74
C LEU A 189 -5.41 2.33 4.11
N ASN A 190 -4.88 2.31 2.90
CA ASN A 190 -4.62 3.52 2.16
C ASN A 190 -5.93 4.21 1.79
N SER A 191 -5.94 5.54 1.85
CA SER A 191 -7.03 6.31 1.28
C SER A 191 -7.03 6.12 -0.24
N ALA A 192 -8.21 6.12 -0.83
CA ALA A 192 -8.38 6.29 -2.26
C ALA A 192 -9.18 7.57 -2.44
N SER A 193 -8.59 8.56 -3.07
CA SER A 193 -9.22 9.86 -3.34
C SER A 193 -9.71 9.91 -4.77
N GLU A 194 -10.73 10.69 -4.97
CA GLU A 194 -11.32 10.84 -6.29
C GLU A 194 -10.60 11.90 -7.15
N THR A 195 -9.57 12.55 -6.64
CA THR A 195 -8.90 13.64 -7.40
C THR A 195 -7.44 13.86 -7.01
N GLY A 196 -6.55 13.75 -7.96
CA GLY A 196 -5.16 14.23 -7.86
C GLY A 196 -4.18 13.25 -7.22
N ALA A 197 -3.05 13.78 -6.75
CA ALA A 197 -1.98 12.98 -6.17
C ALA A 197 -2.37 12.42 -4.80
N GLU A 198 -2.16 11.12 -4.62
CA GLU A 198 -2.41 10.43 -3.36
C GLU A 198 -1.19 10.45 -2.44
N TYR A 199 -1.48 10.38 -1.14
CA TYR A 199 -0.50 10.14 -0.09
C TYR A 199 -0.77 8.77 0.51
N PHE A 200 -0.14 7.74 -0.02
CA PHE A 200 -0.24 6.41 0.53
C PHE A 200 0.54 6.31 1.83
N THR A 201 -0.02 5.62 2.81
CA THR A 201 0.54 5.54 4.15
C THR A 201 0.88 4.12 4.58
N HIS A 202 0.34 3.10 3.92
CA HIS A 202 0.50 1.70 4.28
C HIS A 202 1.07 0.90 3.11
N TYR A 203 1.84 -0.13 3.43
CA TYR A 203 2.44 -1.04 2.47
C TYR A 203 2.56 -2.44 3.05
N TYR A 204 2.66 -3.43 2.20
CA TYR A 204 3.00 -4.79 2.58
C TYR A 204 4.50 -4.95 2.70
N SER A 205 4.95 -5.81 3.62
CA SER A 205 6.33 -6.22 3.73
C SER A 205 6.41 -7.70 4.07
N THR A 206 7.25 -8.44 3.36
CA THR A 206 7.44 -9.87 3.56
C THR A 206 8.87 -10.31 3.22
N ALA A 207 9.32 -11.40 3.84
CA ALA A 207 10.45 -12.17 3.34
C ALA A 207 9.98 -13.06 2.18
N LEU A 208 10.86 -13.37 1.25
CA LEU A 208 10.61 -14.26 0.10
C LEU A 208 11.36 -15.58 0.33
N GLU A 209 10.88 -16.38 1.28
CA GLU A 209 11.50 -17.66 1.68
C GLU A 209 10.54 -18.81 1.38
N GLU A 210 11.08 -20.01 1.14
CA GLU A 210 10.29 -21.19 0.76
C GLU A 210 9.39 -21.72 1.89
N ASP A 211 9.87 -21.67 3.14
CA ASP A 211 9.21 -22.29 4.30
C ASP A 211 8.47 -21.27 5.19
N ILE A 212 7.88 -20.28 4.60
CA ILE A 212 7.10 -19.34 5.37
C ILE A 212 5.68 -19.88 5.60
N SER A 213 5.56 -20.93 6.39
CA SER A 213 4.26 -21.43 6.86
C SER A 213 3.51 -20.46 7.76
N SER A 214 4.10 -19.30 8.06
CA SER A 214 3.57 -18.30 8.98
C SER A 214 4.11 -16.89 8.77
N SER A 215 4.74 -16.57 7.64
CA SER A 215 5.11 -15.18 7.44
C SER A 215 3.85 -14.39 7.18
N GLU A 216 3.48 -13.74 8.22
CA GLU A 216 2.53 -12.65 8.11
C GLU A 216 3.13 -11.63 7.17
N ILE A 217 2.53 -11.46 6.00
CA ILE A 217 2.74 -10.25 5.23
C ILE A 217 2.34 -9.12 6.16
N GLN A 218 3.31 -8.37 6.62
CA GLN A 218 3.08 -7.30 7.55
C GLN A 218 2.56 -6.09 6.80
N ILE A 219 1.44 -5.56 7.26
CA ILE A 219 1.01 -4.23 6.84
C ILE A 219 1.73 -3.22 7.72
N LEU A 220 2.68 -2.51 7.14
CA LEU A 220 3.42 -1.46 7.82
C LEU A 220 2.83 -0.11 7.44
N SER A 221 2.78 0.80 8.39
CA SER A 221 2.53 2.19 8.09
C SER A 221 3.85 2.94 8.07
N ASN A 222 4.03 3.80 7.06
CA ASN A 222 4.93 4.91 7.25
C ASN A 222 4.27 5.82 8.30
N SER A 223 4.43 5.47 9.59
CA SER A 223 4.24 6.48 10.60
C SER A 223 5.17 7.58 10.16
N LEU A 224 4.61 8.72 9.75
CA LEU A 224 5.35 9.95 9.63
C LEU A 224 6.29 9.91 10.82
N LYS A 225 7.59 9.74 10.59
CA LYS A 225 8.56 10.07 11.61
C LYS A 225 8.27 11.54 11.86
N LEU A 226 7.58 11.79 12.95
CA LEU A 226 7.47 13.12 13.52
C LEU A 226 8.85 13.54 14.02
N ASP A 227 9.84 13.49 13.15
CA ASP A 227 11.16 14.07 13.37
C ASP A 227 11.11 15.59 13.22
N ASP A 228 10.10 16.10 12.55
CA ASP A 228 9.69 17.48 12.73
C ASP A 228 8.82 17.50 13.98
N ALA A 229 9.41 17.98 15.08
CA ALA A 229 8.71 18.21 16.32
C ALA A 229 7.37 18.89 16.01
N ILE A 230 6.28 18.12 15.99
CA ILE A 230 4.96 18.70 16.07
C ILE A 230 4.97 19.40 17.41
N ASN A 231 5.19 20.71 17.37
CA ASN A 231 4.82 21.57 18.46
C ASN A 231 3.30 21.47 18.57
N LEU A 232 2.83 20.42 19.23
CA LEU A 232 1.43 20.28 19.57
C LEU A 232 1.11 21.40 20.55
N ALA A 233 0.80 22.57 20.03
CA ALA A 233 0.22 23.65 20.82
C ALA A 233 -1.21 23.20 21.18
N ILE A 234 -1.34 22.46 22.28
CA ILE A 234 -2.65 22.23 22.87
C ILE A 234 -3.11 23.57 23.43
N ILE A 235 -3.84 24.33 22.65
CA ILE A 235 -4.51 25.51 23.11
C ILE A 235 -5.73 25.03 23.90
N PHE A 236 -5.56 24.90 25.21
CA PHE A 236 -6.71 24.77 26.08
C PHE A 236 -7.46 26.09 26.05
N HIS A 237 -8.51 26.16 25.26
CA HIS A 237 -9.51 27.21 25.38
C HIS A 237 -10.28 26.95 26.69
N GLN A 238 -9.75 27.50 27.78
CA GLN A 238 -10.45 27.50 29.04
C GLN A 238 -11.57 28.54 28.91
N HIS A 239 -12.77 28.11 28.54
CA HIS A 239 -13.96 28.91 28.72
C HIS A 239 -14.16 29.08 30.23
N GLN A 240 -13.64 30.15 30.77
CA GLN A 240 -14.10 30.60 32.07
C GLN A 240 -15.49 31.23 31.88
N PRO A 241 -16.51 30.69 32.56
CA PRO A 241 -17.79 31.36 32.58
C PRO A 241 -17.60 32.72 33.28
N TYR A 242 -17.89 33.78 32.54
CA TYR A 242 -17.98 35.11 33.10
C TYR A 242 -19.15 35.13 34.09
N TYR A 243 -18.87 35.04 35.38
CA TYR A 243 -19.85 35.39 36.37
C TYR A 243 -19.85 36.91 36.50
N SER A 244 -20.77 37.58 35.84
CA SER A 244 -21.09 38.95 36.15
C SER A 244 -21.73 38.97 37.55
N SER A 245 -20.97 39.36 38.55
CA SER A 245 -21.52 39.74 39.85
C SER A 245 -22.28 41.03 39.67
N CYS A 246 -23.60 40.93 39.52
CA CYS A 246 -24.48 42.07 39.80
C CYS A 246 -24.45 42.32 41.30
N LEU A 247 -23.68 43.28 41.74
CA LEU A 247 -23.87 43.89 43.06
C LEU A 247 -24.92 44.97 42.90
N ALA A 248 -26.04 44.78 43.58
CA ALA A 248 -27.03 45.80 43.87
C ALA A 248 -26.51 46.73 44.95
#